data_cc297ca2c2e29c05c9ac8c67ecb45d81
#
_entry.id   cc297ca2c2e29c05c9ac8c67ecb45d81
#
_cell.length_a   1.000
_cell.length_b   1.000
_cell.length_c   1.000
_cell.angle_alpha   90.00
_cell.angle_beta   90.00
_cell.angle_gamma   90.00
#
_symmetry.space_group_name_H-M   'P 1'
#
loop_
_entity.id
_entity.type
_entity.pdbx_description
1 polymer ?
#
loop_
_entity_poly.entity_id
_entity_poly.type
_entity_poly.pdbx_seq_one_letter_code
_entity_poly.pdbx_strand_id
1 'polypeptide(L)'
;TSTYFRRKCKPISMIRTDSNPNSYVNRSIFGRLITELVHKSKECGVSIIYGTPNNNSYPGYTNRLGFVDYKQYGNTAYYRPTAQLLLAKYPILSPFRFIIKKTELLTIAIQNLLYSRFLNREVTVSDSTPSAEDINQLWLRIKPEFGFSLVRDALYWKHRYSDHPHAKYQFINFRRNGELVAVVVTRKFSSRADNSSVAVVEWMNEDGFQFGYILAVVMDLYKTSKVNYIYTWIQS
;
A
#
# COMPACT_ATOMS: atom_id res chain seq x y z
N THR A 1 4.87 19.24 -20.25
CA THR A 1 3.77 18.64 -21.04
C THR A 1 2.72 17.93 -20.18
N SER A 2 2.79 18.08 -18.87
CA SER A 2 1.90 17.41 -17.91
C SER A 2 0.60 18.18 -17.61
N THR A 3 0.39 19.32 -18.21
CA THR A 3 -0.71 20.25 -17.92
C THR A 3 -2.03 19.92 -18.61
N TYR A 4 -2.04 18.99 -19.56
CA TYR A 4 -3.24 18.71 -20.36
C TYR A 4 -4.26 17.79 -19.71
N PHE A 5 -3.86 16.98 -18.73
CA PHE A 5 -4.75 16.00 -18.07
C PHE A 5 -5.66 16.59 -16.97
N ARG A 6 -5.42 17.84 -16.56
CA ARG A 6 -6.08 18.39 -15.35
C ARG A 6 -7.41 19.12 -15.58
N ARG A 7 -7.86 19.36 -16.82
CA ARG A 7 -8.89 20.42 -17.00
C ARG A 7 -10.33 20.00 -17.25
N LYS A 8 -10.69 18.73 -17.48
CA LYS A 8 -12.09 18.41 -17.84
C LYS A 8 -12.72 17.16 -17.21
N CYS A 9 -11.97 16.26 -16.62
CA CYS A 9 -12.57 15.07 -16.02
C CYS A 9 -12.47 15.14 -14.49
N LYS A 10 -13.63 15.02 -13.82
CA LYS A 10 -13.64 14.73 -12.38
C LYS A 10 -12.89 13.42 -12.16
N PRO A 11 -12.07 13.28 -11.09
CA PRO A 11 -11.34 12.05 -10.86
C PRO A 11 -12.33 10.88 -10.79
N ILE A 12 -12.12 9.89 -11.64
CA ILE A 12 -12.92 8.67 -11.63
C ILE A 12 -12.46 7.88 -10.42
N SER A 13 -13.28 7.85 -9.38
CA SER A 13 -13.02 7.01 -8.22
C SER A 13 -13.03 5.55 -8.64
N MET A 14 -12.00 4.81 -8.19
CA MET A 14 -11.90 3.36 -8.38
C MET A 14 -13.18 2.70 -7.85
N ILE A 15 -13.94 2.01 -8.68
CA ILE A 15 -15.13 1.28 -8.26
C ILE A 15 -14.62 0.06 -7.47
N ARG A 16 -14.82 0.08 -6.16
CA ARG A 16 -14.57 -1.06 -5.29
C ARG A 16 -15.77 -2.01 -5.38
N THR A 17 -15.56 -3.18 -5.96
CA THR A 17 -16.56 -4.24 -6.01
C THR A 17 -16.56 -5.06 -4.72
N ASP A 18 -16.99 -4.46 -3.62
CA ASP A 18 -17.22 -5.18 -2.35
C ASP A 18 -18.67 -5.66 -2.18
N SER A 19 -19.42 -5.79 -3.26
CA SER A 19 -20.78 -6.25 -3.22
C SER A 19 -20.87 -7.78 -3.30
N ASN A 20 -21.75 -8.33 -2.47
CA ASN A 20 -22.08 -9.74 -2.35
C ASN A 20 -22.15 -10.45 -3.72
N PRO A 21 -21.27 -11.44 -4.01
CA PRO A 21 -21.13 -11.99 -5.35
C PRO A 21 -22.41 -12.69 -5.89
N ASN A 22 -23.29 -13.12 -5.00
CA ASN A 22 -24.45 -13.93 -5.40
C ASN A 22 -25.66 -13.13 -5.93
N SER A 23 -25.72 -11.81 -5.73
CA SER A 23 -26.90 -11.01 -6.14
C SER A 23 -26.79 -10.37 -7.53
N TYR A 24 -25.59 -10.25 -8.10
CA TYR A 24 -25.33 -9.45 -9.32
C TYR A 24 -24.74 -10.22 -10.51
N VAL A 25 -24.35 -11.47 -10.33
CA VAL A 25 -23.69 -12.29 -11.37
C VAL A 25 -24.57 -12.46 -12.62
N ASN A 26 -25.89 -12.49 -12.47
CA ASN A 26 -26.82 -12.75 -13.58
C ASN A 26 -27.32 -11.50 -14.34
N ARG A 27 -27.00 -10.28 -13.92
CA ARG A 27 -27.57 -9.06 -14.52
C ARG A 27 -26.63 -8.18 -15.34
N SER A 28 -25.40 -8.63 -15.60
CA SER A 28 -24.45 -7.87 -16.45
C SER A 28 -24.18 -6.42 -16.03
N ILE A 29 -24.52 -6.03 -14.77
CA ILE A 29 -24.34 -4.67 -14.27
C ILE A 29 -22.86 -4.27 -14.30
N PHE A 30 -21.99 -5.19 -13.88
CA PHE A 30 -20.53 -4.98 -13.92
C PHE A 30 -20.06 -4.65 -15.35
N GLY A 31 -20.45 -5.47 -16.36
CA GLY A 31 -20.07 -5.23 -17.75
C GLY A 31 -20.54 -3.86 -18.25
N ARG A 32 -21.82 -3.51 -17.96
CA ARG A 32 -22.39 -2.22 -18.38
C ARG A 32 -21.66 -1.04 -17.73
N LEU A 33 -21.37 -1.12 -16.44
CA LEU A 33 -20.63 -0.06 -15.73
C LEU A 33 -19.22 0.15 -16.30
N ILE A 34 -18.48 -0.92 -16.55
CA ILE A 34 -17.14 -0.80 -17.11
C ILE A 34 -17.18 -0.31 -18.55
N THR A 35 -18.13 -0.77 -19.38
CA THR A 35 -18.29 -0.27 -20.75
C THR A 35 -18.58 1.23 -20.74
N GLU A 36 -19.49 1.70 -19.90
CA GLU A 36 -19.77 3.11 -19.75
C GLU A 36 -18.57 3.91 -19.23
N LEU A 37 -17.84 3.34 -18.27
CA LEU A 37 -16.59 3.94 -17.79
C LEU A 37 -15.56 4.10 -18.92
N VAL A 38 -15.37 3.06 -19.73
CA VAL A 38 -14.44 3.11 -20.88
C VAL A 38 -14.89 4.17 -21.90
N HIS A 39 -16.20 4.23 -22.19
CA HIS A 39 -16.74 5.22 -23.12
C HIS A 39 -16.49 6.65 -22.62
N LYS A 40 -16.88 6.95 -21.41
CA LYS A 40 -16.65 8.27 -20.79
C LYS A 40 -15.18 8.63 -20.65
N SER A 41 -14.34 7.65 -20.36
CA SER A 41 -12.89 7.87 -20.30
C SER A 41 -12.33 8.28 -21.66
N LYS A 42 -12.78 7.63 -22.75
CA LYS A 42 -12.40 8.04 -24.13
C LYS A 42 -12.85 9.45 -24.45
N GLU A 43 -14.09 9.81 -24.13
CA GLU A 43 -14.60 11.19 -24.31
C GLU A 43 -13.76 12.22 -23.54
N CYS A 44 -13.24 11.83 -22.38
CA CYS A 44 -12.34 12.65 -21.57
C CYS A 44 -10.88 12.66 -22.05
N GLY A 45 -10.56 11.96 -23.14
CA GLY A 45 -9.19 11.88 -23.67
C GLY A 45 -8.25 11.02 -22.82
N VAL A 46 -8.78 10.09 -22.02
CA VAL A 46 -7.98 9.12 -21.26
C VAL A 46 -7.42 8.08 -22.21
N SER A 47 -6.11 7.99 -22.27
CA SER A 47 -5.40 7.08 -23.19
C SER A 47 -5.26 5.66 -22.64
N ILE A 48 -5.23 5.49 -21.32
CA ILE A 48 -5.00 4.19 -20.66
C ILE A 48 -5.92 4.06 -19.46
N ILE A 49 -6.58 2.90 -19.37
CA ILE A 49 -7.34 2.47 -18.18
C ILE A 49 -6.66 1.21 -17.66
N TYR A 50 -6.30 1.18 -16.40
CA TYR A 50 -5.69 0.03 -15.77
C TYR A 50 -6.44 -0.33 -14.48
N GLY A 51 -6.29 -1.57 -14.03
CA GLY A 51 -6.88 -2.03 -12.77
C GLY A 51 -6.21 -3.31 -12.28
N THR A 52 -6.40 -3.60 -11.01
CA THR A 52 -5.94 -4.82 -10.36
C THR A 52 -7.16 -5.65 -9.94
N PRO A 53 -7.75 -6.43 -10.84
CA PRO A 53 -8.93 -7.23 -10.56
C PRO A 53 -8.60 -8.34 -9.54
N ASN A 54 -9.59 -8.69 -8.71
CA ASN A 54 -9.51 -9.89 -7.91
C ASN A 54 -9.88 -11.12 -8.76
N ASN A 55 -9.70 -12.33 -8.23
CA ASN A 55 -9.98 -13.58 -8.94
C ASN A 55 -11.42 -13.68 -9.49
N ASN A 56 -12.39 -13.06 -8.81
CA ASN A 56 -13.80 -13.10 -9.23
C ASN A 56 -14.10 -12.14 -10.39
N SER A 57 -13.45 -10.98 -10.41
CA SER A 57 -13.67 -9.96 -11.44
C SER A 57 -12.74 -10.12 -12.65
N TYR A 58 -11.60 -10.79 -12.50
CA TYR A 58 -10.60 -10.99 -13.55
C TYR A 58 -11.18 -11.55 -14.86
N PRO A 59 -11.97 -12.66 -14.86
CA PRO A 59 -12.57 -13.16 -16.10
C PRO A 59 -13.51 -12.17 -16.78
N GLY A 60 -14.16 -11.31 -16.01
CA GLY A 60 -15.01 -10.25 -16.55
C GLY A 60 -14.24 -9.21 -17.34
N TYR A 61 -13.08 -8.79 -16.83
CA TYR A 61 -12.22 -7.83 -17.52
C TYR A 61 -11.58 -8.42 -18.77
N THR A 62 -10.98 -9.61 -18.67
CA THR A 62 -10.21 -10.20 -19.76
C THR A 62 -11.10 -10.80 -20.85
N ASN A 63 -12.07 -11.63 -20.49
CA ASN A 63 -12.85 -12.41 -21.46
C ASN A 63 -14.02 -11.62 -22.06
N ARG A 64 -14.59 -10.65 -21.33
CA ARG A 64 -15.78 -9.92 -21.79
C ARG A 64 -15.50 -8.49 -22.23
N LEU A 65 -14.54 -7.84 -21.61
CA LEU A 65 -14.28 -6.40 -21.81
C LEU A 65 -12.99 -6.13 -22.59
N GLY A 66 -12.24 -7.16 -22.96
CA GLY A 66 -11.05 -7.06 -23.81
C GLY A 66 -9.86 -6.37 -23.13
N PHE A 67 -9.80 -6.35 -21.80
CA PHE A 67 -8.62 -5.90 -21.09
C PHE A 67 -7.49 -6.91 -21.27
N VAL A 68 -6.29 -6.41 -21.53
CA VAL A 68 -5.10 -7.23 -21.68
C VAL A 68 -4.46 -7.44 -20.32
N ASP A 69 -4.17 -8.69 -19.99
CA ASP A 69 -3.41 -9.03 -18.79
C ASP A 69 -1.93 -8.76 -19.02
N TYR A 70 -1.37 -7.85 -18.23
CA TYR A 70 0.04 -7.49 -18.29
C TYR A 70 0.82 -8.38 -17.32
N LYS A 71 1.01 -9.65 -17.69
CA LYS A 71 1.65 -10.68 -16.85
C LYS A 71 3.14 -10.45 -16.56
N GLN A 72 3.73 -9.39 -17.08
CA GLN A 72 5.18 -9.15 -16.99
C GLN A 72 5.66 -8.84 -15.58
N TYR A 73 4.75 -8.50 -14.67
CA TYR A 73 5.08 -8.16 -13.29
C TYR A 73 4.30 -9.04 -12.32
N GLY A 74 4.98 -10.02 -11.77
CA GLY A 74 4.43 -10.83 -10.68
C GLY A 74 4.23 -9.96 -9.43
N ASN A 75 3.07 -10.10 -8.80
CA ASN A 75 2.86 -9.51 -7.48
C ASN A 75 3.31 -10.50 -6.42
N THR A 76 4.39 -10.23 -5.74
CA THR A 76 4.85 -11.05 -4.62
C THR A 76 4.28 -10.46 -3.33
N ALA A 77 3.49 -11.27 -2.61
CA ALA A 77 3.05 -10.92 -1.27
C ALA A 77 4.16 -11.23 -0.27
N TYR A 78 4.63 -10.22 0.42
CA TYR A 78 5.62 -10.40 1.49
C TYR A 78 4.90 -10.47 2.83
N TYR A 79 5.03 -11.61 3.53
CA TYR A 79 4.43 -11.84 4.83
C TYR A 79 5.50 -11.98 5.89
N ARG A 80 5.35 -11.25 6.99
CA ARG A 80 6.15 -11.46 8.18
C ARG A 80 5.24 -11.80 9.35
N PRO A 81 5.23 -13.07 9.81
CA PRO A 81 4.50 -13.45 10.99
C PRO A 81 5.11 -12.82 12.24
N THR A 82 4.28 -12.40 13.16
CA THR A 82 4.69 -11.92 14.48
C THR A 82 4.70 -13.05 15.51
N ALA A 83 5.32 -12.82 16.65
CA ALA A 83 5.26 -13.74 17.80
C ALA A 83 3.81 -14.07 18.20
N GLN A 84 2.90 -13.10 18.02
CA GLN A 84 1.47 -13.29 18.30
C GLN A 84 0.86 -14.38 17.41
N LEU A 85 1.17 -14.40 16.13
CA LEU A 85 0.68 -15.43 15.20
C LEU A 85 1.24 -16.82 15.56
N LEU A 86 2.53 -16.90 15.89
CA LEU A 86 3.16 -18.17 16.29
C LEU A 86 2.49 -18.75 17.53
N LEU A 87 2.24 -17.92 18.55
CA LEU A 87 1.57 -18.34 19.79
C LEU A 87 0.10 -18.72 19.56
N ALA A 88 -0.60 -18.04 18.67
CA ALA A 88 -1.98 -18.38 18.30
C ALA A 88 -2.06 -19.70 17.53
N LYS A 89 -1.11 -19.96 16.62
CA LYS A 89 -1.07 -21.17 15.80
C LYS A 89 -0.60 -22.40 16.59
N TYR A 90 0.29 -22.20 17.55
CA TYR A 90 0.90 -23.29 18.35
C TYR A 90 0.73 -23.01 19.85
N PRO A 91 -0.45 -23.31 20.45
CA PRO A 91 -0.71 -23.06 21.88
C PRO A 91 0.27 -23.73 22.82
N ILE A 92 0.87 -24.85 22.41
CA ILE A 92 1.91 -25.58 23.16
C ILE A 92 3.13 -24.71 23.45
N LEU A 93 3.38 -23.68 22.66
CA LEU A 93 4.46 -22.70 22.85
C LEU A 93 4.11 -21.61 23.89
N SER A 94 2.91 -21.63 24.44
CA SER A 94 2.44 -20.62 25.42
C SER A 94 3.36 -20.45 26.64
N PRO A 95 3.96 -21.49 27.22
CA PRO A 95 4.93 -21.33 28.32
C PRO A 95 6.18 -20.51 27.90
N PHE A 96 6.55 -20.60 26.64
CA PHE A 96 7.73 -19.91 26.08
C PHE A 96 7.41 -18.52 25.49
N ARG A 97 6.19 -18.02 25.68
CA ARG A 97 5.74 -16.74 25.10
C ARG A 97 6.69 -15.57 25.39
N PHE A 98 7.31 -15.57 26.55
CA PHE A 98 8.23 -14.52 26.95
C PHE A 98 9.52 -14.55 26.11
N ILE A 99 10.07 -15.74 25.92
CA ILE A 99 11.28 -15.97 25.10
C ILE A 99 10.97 -15.60 23.65
N ILE A 100 9.86 -16.09 23.08
CA ILE A 100 9.46 -15.83 21.70
C ILE A 100 9.28 -14.32 21.44
N LYS A 101 8.62 -13.60 22.36
CA LYS A 101 8.50 -12.15 22.25
C LYS A 101 9.84 -11.42 22.38
N LYS A 102 10.70 -11.88 23.29
CA LYS A 102 12.05 -11.31 23.46
C LYS A 102 12.91 -11.50 22.20
N THR A 103 12.86 -12.67 21.59
CA THR A 103 13.59 -12.95 20.33
C THR A 103 13.06 -12.10 19.18
N GLU A 104 11.75 -11.89 19.08
CA GLU A 104 11.17 -10.97 18.11
C GLU A 104 11.69 -9.53 18.28
N LEU A 105 11.62 -9.01 19.52
CA LEU A 105 12.12 -7.66 19.83
C LEU A 105 13.63 -7.52 19.55
N LEU A 106 14.41 -8.55 19.90
CA LEU A 106 15.84 -8.57 19.61
C LEU A 106 16.11 -8.56 18.10
N THR A 107 15.36 -9.33 17.34
CA THR A 107 15.46 -9.36 15.86
C THR A 107 15.16 -7.98 15.26
N ILE A 108 14.10 -7.33 15.74
CA ILE A 108 13.74 -5.96 15.31
C ILE A 108 14.86 -4.98 15.66
N ALA A 109 15.39 -5.05 16.89
CA ALA A 109 16.46 -4.17 17.35
C ALA A 109 17.76 -4.35 16.53
N ILE A 110 18.13 -5.59 16.23
CA ILE A 110 19.30 -5.90 15.38
C ILE A 110 19.08 -5.36 13.97
N GLN A 111 17.91 -5.56 13.39
CA GLN A 111 17.59 -5.03 12.07
C GLN A 111 17.63 -3.52 12.04
N ASN A 112 17.03 -2.84 13.02
CA ASN A 112 17.10 -1.39 13.14
C ASN A 112 18.54 -0.90 13.25
N LEU A 113 19.38 -1.60 14.05
CA LEU A 113 20.80 -1.27 14.18
C LEU A 113 21.57 -1.46 12.88
N LEU A 114 21.35 -2.56 12.17
CA LEU A 114 22.00 -2.83 10.89
C LEU A 114 21.58 -1.79 9.84
N TYR A 115 20.30 -1.55 9.70
CA TYR A 115 19.79 -0.58 8.72
C TYR A 115 20.13 0.87 9.08
N SER A 116 20.20 1.24 10.36
CA SER A 116 20.62 2.58 10.78
C SER A 116 22.08 2.88 10.49
N ARG A 117 22.93 1.84 10.35
CA ARG A 117 24.33 2.01 9.92
C ARG A 117 24.46 2.30 8.42
N PHE A 118 23.52 1.80 7.61
CA PHE A 118 23.49 2.07 6.17
C PHE A 118 22.79 3.39 5.84
N LEU A 119 21.88 3.84 6.71
CA LEU A 119 21.26 5.15 6.63
C LEU A 119 22.04 6.08 7.55
N ASN A 120 22.66 7.12 6.96
CA ASN A 120 23.29 8.17 7.76
C ASN A 120 22.41 8.53 8.96
N ARG A 121 23.02 8.75 10.13
CA ARG A 121 22.41 8.89 11.48
C ARG A 121 21.37 10.01 11.63
N GLU A 122 20.98 10.69 10.56
CA GLU A 122 20.18 11.92 10.57
C GLU A 122 18.72 11.69 10.14
N VAL A 123 18.26 10.43 10.02
CA VAL A 123 16.87 10.17 9.63
C VAL A 123 15.97 10.15 10.86
N THR A 124 15.04 11.08 10.93
CA THR A 124 13.97 11.10 11.94
C THR A 124 12.73 10.42 11.39
N VAL A 125 12.03 9.68 12.26
CA VAL A 125 10.78 8.98 11.91
C VAL A 125 9.64 9.58 12.70
N SER A 126 8.52 9.86 12.01
CA SER A 126 7.29 10.36 12.66
C SER A 126 6.06 9.70 12.04
N ASP A 127 4.98 9.60 12.81
CA ASP A 127 3.69 9.00 12.43
C ASP A 127 2.62 10.06 12.10
N SER A 128 3.03 11.22 11.66
CA SER A 128 2.16 12.33 11.28
C SER A 128 1.78 12.27 9.79
N THR A 129 0.66 12.88 9.42
CA THR A 129 0.32 13.08 8.00
C THR A 129 1.29 14.10 7.40
N PRO A 130 2.01 13.76 6.32
CA PRO A 130 2.94 14.69 5.68
C PRO A 130 2.19 15.86 5.04
N SER A 131 2.83 17.02 4.93
CA SER A 131 2.25 18.16 4.23
C SER A 131 2.11 17.90 2.73
N ALA A 132 1.20 18.62 2.08
CA ALA A 132 1.04 18.55 0.63
C ALA A 132 2.33 18.94 -0.11
N GLU A 133 3.05 19.93 0.43
CA GLU A 133 4.32 20.37 -0.13
C GLU A 133 5.39 19.30 -0.01
N ASP A 134 5.54 18.65 1.15
CA ASP A 134 6.51 17.55 1.35
C ASP A 134 6.29 16.42 0.33
N ILE A 135 5.04 16.01 0.13
CA ILE A 135 4.69 14.96 -0.84
C ILE A 135 5.03 15.38 -2.27
N ASN A 136 4.69 16.63 -2.65
CA ASN A 136 4.98 17.12 -3.99
C ASN A 136 6.50 17.20 -4.22
N GLN A 137 7.26 17.68 -3.25
CA GLN A 137 8.72 17.78 -3.36
C GLN A 137 9.37 16.39 -3.45
N LEU A 138 8.96 15.45 -2.61
CA LEU A 138 9.45 14.07 -2.71
C LEU A 138 9.09 13.46 -4.07
N TRP A 139 7.85 13.62 -4.54
CA TRP A 139 7.44 13.13 -5.86
C TRP A 139 8.27 13.72 -7.01
N LEU A 140 8.54 15.01 -6.96
CA LEU A 140 9.36 15.68 -8.01
C LEU A 140 10.80 15.13 -8.04
N ARG A 141 11.37 14.77 -6.90
CA ARG A 141 12.73 14.20 -6.85
C ARG A 141 12.80 12.79 -7.40
N ILE A 142 11.82 11.93 -7.07
CA ILE A 142 11.84 10.52 -7.50
C ILE A 142 11.20 10.27 -8.87
N LYS A 143 10.33 11.17 -9.35
CA LYS A 143 9.62 11.03 -10.61
C LYS A 143 10.52 10.70 -11.83
N PRO A 144 11.74 11.25 -11.98
CA PRO A 144 12.60 10.93 -13.10
C PRO A 144 13.01 9.46 -13.22
N GLU A 145 12.98 8.72 -12.12
CA GLU A 145 13.33 7.30 -12.07
C GLU A 145 12.27 6.40 -12.74
N PHE A 146 11.05 6.93 -12.91
CA PHE A 146 9.93 6.19 -13.47
C PHE A 146 9.71 6.56 -14.94
N GLY A 147 9.89 5.61 -15.84
CA GLY A 147 9.56 5.81 -17.26
C GLY A 147 8.06 6.01 -17.48
N PHE A 148 7.23 5.17 -16.82
CA PHE A 148 5.78 5.26 -16.82
C PHE A 148 5.24 4.92 -15.44
N SER A 149 4.54 5.83 -14.80
CA SER A 149 4.00 5.64 -13.46
C SER A 149 2.78 6.52 -13.23
N LEU A 150 1.99 6.16 -12.21
CA LEU A 150 1.00 7.04 -11.63
C LEU A 150 1.66 8.31 -11.09
N VAL A 151 0.99 9.44 -11.27
CA VAL A 151 1.37 10.68 -10.58
C VAL A 151 1.02 10.52 -9.11
N ARG A 152 2.03 10.48 -8.24
CA ARG A 152 1.90 10.29 -6.79
C ARG A 152 2.07 11.60 -6.04
N ASP A 153 1.44 12.67 -6.55
CA ASP A 153 1.45 14.00 -5.93
C ASP A 153 0.52 14.06 -4.70
N ALA A 154 0.52 15.20 -4.05
CA ALA A 154 -0.31 15.42 -2.87
C ALA A 154 -1.82 15.21 -3.14
N LEU A 155 -2.30 15.51 -4.36
CA LEU A 155 -3.70 15.29 -4.72
C LEU A 155 -4.04 13.80 -4.76
N TYR A 156 -3.16 12.99 -5.33
CA TYR A 156 -3.29 11.53 -5.32
C TYR A 156 -3.35 10.99 -3.88
N TRP A 157 -2.39 11.39 -3.02
CA TRP A 157 -2.30 10.92 -1.63
C TRP A 157 -3.52 11.34 -0.81
N LYS A 158 -3.98 12.57 -0.99
CA LYS A 158 -5.18 13.08 -0.33
C LYS A 158 -6.39 12.22 -0.68
N HIS A 159 -6.70 12.06 -1.97
CA HIS A 159 -7.88 11.30 -2.40
C HIS A 159 -7.81 9.82 -2.06
N ARG A 160 -6.61 9.23 -2.14
CA ARG A 160 -6.48 7.79 -1.93
C ARG A 160 -6.43 7.40 -0.46
N TYR A 161 -5.86 8.24 0.40
CA TYR A 161 -5.59 7.89 1.78
C TYR A 161 -6.21 8.85 2.79
N SER A 162 -5.94 10.16 2.72
CA SER A 162 -6.38 11.10 3.76
C SER A 162 -7.90 11.27 3.78
N ASP A 163 -8.52 11.42 2.62
CA ASP A 163 -9.97 11.64 2.47
C ASP A 163 -10.74 10.33 2.21
N HIS A 164 -10.12 9.16 2.42
CA HIS A 164 -10.78 7.90 2.13
C HIS A 164 -11.95 7.65 3.08
N PRO A 165 -13.21 7.52 2.58
CA PRO A 165 -14.41 7.56 3.44
C PRO A 165 -14.57 6.33 4.35
N HIS A 166 -13.99 5.19 3.99
CA HIS A 166 -14.25 3.91 4.66
C HIS A 166 -12.99 3.25 5.24
N ALA A 167 -11.83 3.87 5.13
CA ALA A 167 -10.58 3.31 5.62
C ALA A 167 -9.74 4.36 6.33
N LYS A 168 -9.19 3.99 7.47
CA LYS A 168 -8.20 4.80 8.19
C LYS A 168 -6.82 4.30 7.82
N TYR A 169 -5.98 5.20 7.37
CA TYR A 169 -4.60 4.96 7.05
C TYR A 169 -3.71 5.70 8.04
N GLN A 170 -2.53 5.15 8.30
CA GLN A 170 -1.49 5.77 9.10
C GLN A 170 -0.30 6.04 8.21
N PHE A 171 0.25 7.24 8.30
CA PHE A 171 1.44 7.65 7.57
C PHE A 171 2.66 7.51 8.47
N ILE A 172 3.77 7.09 7.90
CA ILE A 172 5.07 7.00 8.55
C ILE A 172 6.04 7.77 7.67
N ASN A 173 6.57 8.86 8.20
CA ASN A 173 7.44 9.77 7.48
C ASN A 173 8.88 9.57 7.92
N PHE A 174 9.77 9.58 6.96
CA PHE A 174 11.21 9.53 7.16
C PHE A 174 11.79 10.85 6.66
N ARG A 175 12.44 11.59 7.54
CA ARG A 175 13.02 12.90 7.22
C ARG A 175 14.52 12.88 7.44
N ARG A 176 15.24 13.49 6.51
CA ARG A 176 16.68 13.75 6.61
C ARG A 176 16.90 15.26 6.53
N ASN A 177 17.54 15.86 7.52
CA ASN A 177 17.74 17.32 7.61
C ASN A 177 16.44 18.12 7.47
N GLY A 178 15.33 17.59 7.99
CA GLY A 178 13.99 18.21 7.87
C GLY A 178 13.23 17.90 6.61
N GLU A 179 13.87 17.44 5.54
CA GLU A 179 13.22 17.08 4.27
C GLU A 179 12.65 15.66 4.31
N LEU A 180 11.47 15.46 3.71
CA LEU A 180 10.84 14.16 3.57
C LEU A 180 11.59 13.34 2.51
N VAL A 181 12.23 12.24 2.92
CA VAL A 181 12.98 11.33 2.03
C VAL A 181 12.28 10.02 1.76
N ALA A 182 11.36 9.63 2.63
CA ALA A 182 10.45 8.52 2.38
C ALA A 182 9.14 8.70 3.15
N VAL A 183 8.07 8.14 2.60
CA VAL A 183 6.76 8.06 3.24
C VAL A 183 6.15 6.70 3.01
N VAL A 184 5.54 6.16 4.04
CA VAL A 184 4.90 4.84 4.02
C VAL A 184 3.46 4.99 4.50
N VAL A 185 2.55 4.33 3.81
CA VAL A 185 1.16 4.23 4.22
C VAL A 185 0.87 2.83 4.72
N THR A 186 0.36 2.76 5.92
CA THR A 186 -0.07 1.51 6.52
C THR A 186 -1.58 1.52 6.79
N ARG A 187 -2.15 0.33 6.78
CA ARG A 187 -3.54 0.11 7.19
C ARG A 187 -3.64 -1.09 8.11
N LYS A 188 -4.25 -0.88 9.27
CA LYS A 188 -4.56 -1.96 10.20
C LYS A 188 -5.91 -2.57 9.84
N PHE A 189 -5.94 -3.88 9.73
CA PHE A 189 -7.15 -4.68 9.57
C PHE A 189 -7.42 -5.43 10.86
N SER A 190 -8.64 -5.35 11.36
CA SER A 190 -9.10 -6.11 12.51
C SER A 190 -10.20 -7.05 12.05
N SER A 191 -10.03 -8.36 12.28
CA SER A 191 -11.07 -9.36 12.09
C SER A 191 -11.75 -9.66 13.42
N ARG A 192 -13.01 -10.12 13.39
CA ARG A 192 -13.78 -10.51 14.58
C ARG A 192 -13.13 -11.65 15.40
N ALA A 193 -12.14 -12.35 14.87
CA ALA A 193 -11.50 -13.51 15.47
C ALA A 193 -10.08 -13.22 16.00
N ASP A 194 -9.85 -12.09 16.67
CA ASP A 194 -8.54 -11.67 17.19
C ASP A 194 -7.39 -11.65 16.17
N ASN A 195 -7.70 -11.77 14.88
CA ASN A 195 -6.75 -11.72 13.79
C ASN A 195 -6.60 -10.28 13.29
N SER A 196 -5.68 -9.55 13.87
CA SER A 196 -5.28 -8.24 13.34
C SER A 196 -4.04 -8.36 12.47
N SER A 197 -4.03 -7.60 11.40
CA SER A 197 -2.88 -7.52 10.50
C SER A 197 -2.62 -6.07 10.10
N VAL A 198 -1.41 -5.80 9.67
CA VAL A 198 -1.02 -4.51 9.12
C VAL A 198 -0.56 -4.71 7.69
N ALA A 199 -1.18 -3.99 6.77
CA ALA A 199 -0.72 -3.88 5.40
C ALA A 199 0.14 -2.64 5.24
N VAL A 200 1.32 -2.77 4.66
CA VAL A 200 2.02 -1.66 4.02
C VAL A 200 1.40 -1.54 2.64
N VAL A 201 0.54 -0.54 2.46
CA VAL A 201 -0.30 -0.41 1.24
C VAL A 201 0.38 0.38 0.15
N GLU A 202 1.24 1.30 0.51
CA GLU A 202 2.06 2.06 -0.42
C GLU A 202 3.27 2.66 0.29
N TRP A 203 4.34 2.87 -0.46
CA TRP A 203 5.48 3.67 -0.02
C TRP A 203 6.07 4.44 -1.20
N MET A 204 6.73 5.53 -0.87
CA MET A 204 7.45 6.38 -1.79
C MET A 204 8.76 6.78 -1.12
N ASN A 205 9.89 6.59 -1.77
CA ASN A 205 11.21 6.83 -1.19
C ASN A 205 12.21 7.28 -2.25
N GLU A 206 13.21 8.01 -1.84
CA GLU A 206 14.39 8.32 -2.65
C GLU A 206 15.29 7.09 -2.84
N ASP A 207 16.14 7.12 -3.86
CA ASP A 207 17.16 6.11 -4.09
C ASP A 207 18.06 5.91 -2.84
N GLY A 208 18.44 4.66 -2.63
CA GLY A 208 19.24 4.26 -1.48
C GLY A 208 18.46 4.02 -0.19
N PHE A 209 17.15 4.26 -0.17
CA PHE A 209 16.32 3.94 0.99
C PHE A 209 15.85 2.50 0.92
N GLN A 210 16.47 1.61 1.70
CA GLN A 210 16.19 0.18 1.62
C GLN A 210 14.81 -0.18 2.20
N PHE A 211 14.01 -0.93 1.45
CA PHE A 211 12.71 -1.43 1.90
C PHE A 211 12.77 -2.21 3.23
N GLY A 212 13.87 -2.92 3.48
CA GLY A 212 14.08 -3.63 4.74
C GLY A 212 14.08 -2.72 5.97
N TYR A 213 14.58 -1.49 5.86
CA TYR A 213 14.52 -0.50 6.94
C TYR A 213 13.07 -0.02 7.16
N ILE A 214 12.37 0.28 6.09
CA ILE A 214 10.94 0.64 6.16
C ILE A 214 10.18 -0.44 6.93
N LEU A 215 10.38 -1.70 6.57
CA LEU A 215 9.72 -2.82 7.23
C LEU A 215 10.10 -2.95 8.71
N ALA A 216 11.37 -2.75 9.05
CA ALA A 216 11.84 -2.78 10.44
C ALA A 216 11.20 -1.67 11.29
N VAL A 217 11.10 -0.45 10.75
CA VAL A 217 10.41 0.67 11.43
C VAL A 217 8.91 0.39 11.58
N VAL A 218 8.25 -0.11 10.56
CA VAL A 218 6.83 -0.52 10.65
C VAL A 218 6.65 -1.56 11.75
N MET A 219 7.54 -2.55 11.83
CA MET A 219 7.48 -3.56 12.87
C MET A 219 7.70 -2.99 14.28
N ASP A 220 8.63 -2.06 14.42
CA ASP A 220 8.89 -1.40 15.69
C ASP A 220 7.66 -0.59 16.16
N LEU A 221 7.02 0.14 15.28
CA LEU A 221 5.79 0.89 15.58
C LEU A 221 4.63 -0.01 16.02
N TYR A 222 4.53 -1.20 15.45
CA TYR A 222 3.44 -2.12 15.76
C TYR A 222 3.82 -3.21 16.79
N LYS A 223 5.02 -3.17 17.40
CA LYS A 223 5.51 -4.19 18.35
C LYS A 223 4.63 -4.38 19.59
N THR A 224 3.97 -3.32 20.05
CA THR A 224 3.05 -3.36 21.21
C THR A 224 1.62 -3.68 20.80
N SER A 225 1.29 -3.60 19.53
CA SER A 225 -0.03 -3.90 19.00
C SER A 225 -0.24 -5.42 18.89
N LYS A 226 -1.46 -5.89 19.13
CA LYS A 226 -1.84 -7.29 18.90
C LYS A 226 -1.99 -7.54 17.40
N VAL A 227 -0.87 -7.60 16.67
CA VAL A 227 -0.81 -7.82 15.22
C VAL A 227 -0.21 -9.19 14.94
N ASN A 228 -0.91 -10.01 14.17
CA ASN A 228 -0.48 -11.38 13.85
C ASN A 228 0.55 -11.40 12.71
N TYR A 229 0.41 -10.51 11.74
CA TYR A 229 1.37 -10.40 10.64
C TYR A 229 1.35 -9.02 10.01
N ILE A 230 2.51 -8.66 9.45
CA ILE A 230 2.70 -7.47 8.60
C ILE A 230 2.94 -7.98 7.18
N TYR A 231 2.28 -7.38 6.21
CA TYR A 231 2.41 -7.79 4.81
C TYR A 231 2.40 -6.61 3.87
N THR A 232 2.95 -6.83 2.70
CA THR A 232 2.90 -5.90 1.57
C THR A 232 2.90 -6.66 0.26
N TRP A 233 2.54 -5.97 -0.81
CA TRP A 233 2.65 -6.43 -2.17
C TRP A 233 3.86 -5.75 -2.80
N ILE A 234 4.83 -6.53 -3.24
CA ILE A 234 5.99 -6.03 -3.95
C ILE A 234 5.85 -6.45 -5.40
N GLN A 235 6.02 -5.50 -6.30
CA GLN A 235 6.18 -5.78 -7.72
C GLN A 235 7.62 -6.28 -7.93
N SER A 236 7.78 -7.51 -8.37
CA SER A 236 9.07 -8.14 -8.70
C SER A 236 9.38 -8.01 -10.17
#